data_cace9f23dcc436ccc8c58cd1cd6b1242
#
_entry.id   cace9f23dcc436ccc8c58cd1cd6b1242
#
_cell.length_a   1.000
_cell.length_b   1.000
_cell.length_c   1.000
_cell.angle_alpha   90.00
_cell.angle_beta   90.00
_cell.angle_gamma   90.00
#
_symmetry.space_group_name_H-M   'P 1'
#
loop_
_entity.id
_entity.type
_entity.pdbx_description
1 polymer ?
#
loop_
_entity_poly.entity_id
_entity_poly.type
_entity_poly.pdbx_seq_one_letter_code
_entity_poly.pdbx_strand_id
1 'polypeptide(L)'
;MKSILKIKNLKKYYGDIKGIENVSITLNEGDIYGFIGPNGAGKSTTIRCIMGLINKTSGTIIFEEKKLDSDDINIKKQIGYLPSEVNLYSDMTVKEIFDYHESFYDDINKRRKELVKLLKIDESKKIEDLSLGNLKKVGITLALMHEPKLLILDEPTSGLDPMMQNIFHEILMKEKEKGTTILYSSHVLSEVSSICDKIGFIKDGVIIKEDTIENITKDNYTYLTIASKDIEKIKKDLKLKIINENKNEVKFINDMDNNTLIKKLSKYNIDKLLIETISLEDLFSKYYK
;
A
#
# COMPACT_ATOMS: atom_id res chain seq x y z
N MET A 1 14.91 0.55 16.36
CA MET A 1 13.84 -0.39 15.98
C MET A 1 14.46 -1.61 15.31
N LYS A 2 13.96 -2.81 15.60
CA LYS A 2 14.46 -4.04 15.00
C LYS A 2 13.89 -4.17 13.57
N SER A 3 14.73 -4.49 12.57
CA SER A 3 14.21 -4.70 11.21
C SER A 3 13.76 -6.15 11.04
N ILE A 4 12.58 -6.34 10.49
CA ILE A 4 12.01 -7.66 10.16
C ILE A 4 12.39 -8.09 8.75
N LEU A 5 12.27 -7.18 7.78
CA LEU A 5 12.65 -7.44 6.39
C LEU A 5 13.61 -6.37 5.91
N LYS A 6 14.73 -6.80 5.31
CA LYS A 6 15.69 -5.90 4.69
C LYS A 6 16.09 -6.42 3.32
N ILE A 7 15.87 -5.60 2.32
CA ILE A 7 16.23 -5.86 0.94
C ILE A 7 17.37 -4.91 0.58
N LYS A 8 18.45 -5.45 -0.02
CA LYS A 8 19.63 -4.68 -0.43
C LYS A 8 19.94 -4.96 -1.89
N ASN A 9 19.93 -3.91 -2.71
CA ASN A 9 20.33 -3.90 -4.11
C ASN A 9 19.72 -5.07 -4.91
N LEU A 10 18.43 -5.35 -4.68
CA LEU A 10 17.73 -6.44 -5.34
C LEU A 10 17.61 -6.14 -6.83
N LYS A 11 18.03 -7.10 -7.65
CA LYS A 11 17.90 -7.08 -9.11
C LYS A 11 17.20 -8.33 -9.61
N LYS A 12 16.37 -8.15 -10.64
CA LYS A 12 15.76 -9.25 -11.37
C LYS A 12 15.68 -8.92 -12.87
N TYR A 13 16.32 -9.75 -13.64
CA TYR A 13 16.26 -9.73 -15.10
C TYR A 13 15.70 -11.06 -15.62
N TYR A 14 14.94 -11.02 -16.69
CA TYR A 14 14.44 -12.14 -17.45
C TYR A 14 15.14 -12.15 -18.82
N GLY A 15 16.33 -12.79 -18.89
CA GLY A 15 17.25 -12.56 -20.02
C GLY A 15 17.63 -11.09 -20.06
N ASP A 16 17.37 -10.43 -21.19
CA ASP A 16 17.64 -9.00 -21.39
C ASP A 16 16.51 -8.08 -20.89
N ILE A 17 15.37 -8.65 -20.49
CA ILE A 17 14.22 -7.87 -20.03
C ILE A 17 14.38 -7.52 -18.56
N LYS A 18 14.34 -6.23 -18.24
CA LYS A 18 14.43 -5.70 -16.90
C LYS A 18 13.11 -5.87 -16.14
N GLY A 19 13.15 -6.56 -15.01
CA GLY A 19 12.03 -6.64 -14.05
C GLY A 19 12.27 -5.73 -12.83
N ILE A 20 13.46 -5.82 -12.20
CA ILE A 20 13.91 -4.98 -11.08
C ILE A 20 15.35 -4.56 -11.36
N GLU A 21 15.64 -3.25 -11.26
CA GLU A 21 16.98 -2.70 -11.47
C GLU A 21 17.75 -2.56 -10.17
N ASN A 22 17.12 -1.95 -9.15
CA ASN A 22 17.73 -1.76 -7.84
C ASN A 22 16.67 -1.42 -6.79
N VAL A 23 16.23 -2.43 -6.05
CA VAL A 23 15.31 -2.23 -4.93
C VAL A 23 16.05 -2.45 -3.62
N SER A 24 16.05 -1.42 -2.78
CA SER A 24 16.56 -1.47 -1.42
C SER A 24 15.51 -0.84 -0.49
N ILE A 25 14.94 -1.64 0.42
CA ILE A 25 13.94 -1.21 1.40
C ILE A 25 14.19 -1.89 2.74
N THR A 26 13.71 -1.26 3.82
CA THR A 26 13.78 -1.82 5.17
C THR A 26 12.46 -1.64 5.87
N LEU A 27 11.86 -2.73 6.35
CA LEU A 27 10.66 -2.76 7.18
C LEU A 27 11.07 -3.07 8.62
N ASN A 28 10.61 -2.24 9.56
CA ASN A 28 10.82 -2.48 10.98
C ASN A 28 9.64 -3.24 11.57
N GLU A 29 9.84 -3.83 12.73
CA GLU A 29 8.83 -4.56 13.47
C GLU A 29 7.61 -3.69 13.75
N GLY A 30 6.42 -4.17 13.37
CA GLY A 30 5.14 -3.48 13.55
C GLY A 30 4.85 -2.35 12.55
N ASP A 31 5.73 -2.08 11.57
CA ASP A 31 5.45 -1.10 10.52
C ASP A 31 4.48 -1.66 9.47
N ILE A 32 3.59 -0.80 8.97
CA ILE A 32 2.92 -1.03 7.68
C ILE A 32 3.66 -0.21 6.62
N TYR A 33 4.34 -0.91 5.73
CA TYR A 33 5.11 -0.31 4.65
C TYR A 33 4.35 -0.36 3.33
N GLY A 34 3.97 0.79 2.79
CA GLY A 34 3.34 0.95 1.49
C GLY A 34 4.37 0.85 0.35
N PHE A 35 4.19 -0.10 -0.56
CA PHE A 35 5.03 -0.30 -1.72
C PHE A 35 4.28 0.11 -2.98
N ILE A 36 4.50 1.35 -3.46
CA ILE A 36 3.64 2.01 -4.44
C ILE A 36 4.35 2.18 -5.77
N GLY A 37 3.61 1.97 -6.83
CA GLY A 37 4.08 2.23 -8.19
C GLY A 37 3.05 1.83 -9.24
N PRO A 38 3.20 2.33 -10.49
CA PRO A 38 2.32 1.95 -11.58
C PRO A 38 2.42 0.46 -11.91
N ASN A 39 1.49 -0.01 -12.73
CA ASN A 39 1.58 -1.36 -13.27
C ASN A 39 2.88 -1.52 -14.08
N GLY A 40 3.56 -2.66 -13.90
CA GLY A 40 4.86 -2.90 -14.51
C GLY A 40 6.07 -2.27 -13.81
N ALA A 41 5.90 -1.49 -12.73
CA ALA A 41 7.01 -0.87 -11.99
C ALA A 41 7.96 -1.85 -11.29
N GLY A 42 7.57 -3.13 -11.14
CA GLY A 42 8.38 -4.16 -10.48
C GLY A 42 7.87 -4.59 -9.10
N LYS A 43 6.69 -4.12 -8.65
CA LYS A 43 6.11 -4.47 -7.33
C LYS A 43 5.97 -5.99 -7.14
N SER A 44 5.13 -6.64 -7.93
CA SER A 44 4.90 -8.09 -7.83
C SER A 44 6.17 -8.92 -8.11
N THR A 45 7.06 -8.42 -8.98
CA THR A 45 8.36 -9.07 -9.20
C THR A 45 9.22 -9.03 -7.95
N THR A 46 9.24 -7.90 -7.23
CA THR A 46 9.94 -7.77 -5.93
C THR A 46 9.36 -8.73 -4.91
N ILE A 47 8.04 -8.76 -4.77
CA ILE A 47 7.32 -9.65 -3.85
C ILE A 47 7.62 -11.12 -4.17
N ARG A 48 7.54 -11.53 -5.43
CA ARG A 48 7.86 -12.90 -5.86
C ARG A 48 9.31 -13.29 -5.57
N CYS A 49 10.26 -12.36 -5.68
CA CYS A 49 11.64 -12.58 -5.25
C CYS A 49 11.76 -12.77 -3.73
N ILE A 50 11.02 -11.98 -2.92
CA ILE A 50 11.00 -12.13 -1.47
C ILE A 50 10.45 -13.50 -1.09
N MET A 51 9.34 -13.93 -1.71
CA MET A 51 8.71 -15.22 -1.47
C MET A 51 9.51 -16.42 -1.99
N GLY A 52 10.59 -16.18 -2.75
CA GLY A 52 11.36 -17.25 -3.39
C GLY A 52 10.61 -17.97 -4.53
N LEU A 53 9.52 -17.37 -5.05
CA LEU A 53 8.75 -17.89 -6.18
C LEU A 53 9.49 -17.72 -7.51
N ILE A 54 10.40 -16.76 -7.57
CA ILE A 54 11.32 -16.55 -8.69
C ILE A 54 12.71 -16.24 -8.16
N ASN A 55 13.73 -16.72 -8.86
CA ASN A 55 15.11 -16.44 -8.50
C ASN A 55 15.48 -14.99 -8.82
N LYS A 56 16.07 -14.30 -7.84
CA LYS A 56 16.69 -12.98 -8.06
C LYS A 56 17.95 -13.11 -8.92
N THR A 57 18.28 -12.08 -9.69
CA THR A 57 19.55 -12.03 -10.45
C THR A 57 20.71 -11.69 -9.50
N SER A 58 20.51 -10.74 -8.60
CA SER A 58 21.49 -10.36 -7.56
C SER A 58 20.83 -9.64 -6.40
N GLY A 59 21.60 -9.26 -5.40
CA GLY A 59 21.11 -8.59 -4.19
C GLY A 59 20.85 -9.57 -3.04
N THR A 60 20.48 -9.02 -1.89
CA THR A 60 20.28 -9.81 -0.66
C THR A 60 18.94 -9.47 -0.04
N ILE A 61 18.23 -10.50 0.43
CA ILE A 61 17.00 -10.41 1.19
C ILE A 61 17.28 -11.02 2.56
N ILE A 62 16.96 -10.27 3.62
CA ILE A 62 17.24 -10.67 5.02
C ILE A 62 15.91 -10.59 5.78
N PHE A 63 15.55 -11.67 6.47
CA PHE A 63 14.43 -11.75 7.39
C PHE A 63 14.94 -12.07 8.79
N GLU A 64 14.59 -11.24 9.79
CA GLU A 64 15.06 -11.37 11.18
C GLU A 64 16.58 -11.66 11.29
N GLU A 65 17.39 -10.83 10.62
CA GLU A 65 18.86 -10.95 10.57
C GLU A 65 19.41 -12.16 9.82
N LYS A 66 18.57 -13.10 9.39
CA LYS A 66 18.95 -14.25 8.57
C LYS A 66 18.74 -13.97 7.09
N LYS A 67 19.66 -14.41 6.28
CA LYS A 67 19.49 -14.36 4.82
C LYS A 67 18.32 -15.25 4.43
N LEU A 68 17.37 -14.69 3.72
CA LEU A 68 16.22 -15.44 3.21
C LEU A 68 16.65 -16.22 1.97
N ASP A 69 16.91 -17.49 2.15
CA ASP A 69 17.13 -18.44 1.07
C ASP A 69 15.83 -19.19 0.75
N SER A 70 15.67 -19.61 -0.50
CA SER A 70 14.41 -20.16 -1.03
C SER A 70 13.87 -21.38 -0.27
N ASP A 71 14.70 -22.08 0.49
CA ASP A 71 14.38 -23.40 1.03
C ASP A 71 14.17 -23.43 2.56
N ASP A 72 14.28 -22.28 3.25
CA ASP A 72 14.04 -22.24 4.71
C ASP A 72 12.54 -22.24 5.03
N ILE A 73 12.00 -23.45 5.26
CA ILE A 73 10.59 -23.68 5.60
C ILE A 73 10.21 -22.96 6.91
N ASN A 74 11.12 -22.89 7.89
CA ASN A 74 10.82 -22.27 9.18
C ASN A 74 10.65 -20.75 9.07
N ILE A 75 11.39 -20.12 8.15
CA ILE A 75 11.19 -18.70 7.84
C ILE A 75 9.88 -18.53 7.07
N LYS A 76 9.61 -19.37 6.07
CA LYS A 76 8.38 -19.28 5.27
C LYS A 76 7.11 -19.41 6.11
N LYS A 77 7.11 -20.25 7.13
CA LYS A 77 5.99 -20.38 8.09
C LYS A 77 5.70 -19.11 8.88
N GLN A 78 6.63 -18.16 8.93
CA GLN A 78 6.45 -16.89 9.62
C GLN A 78 5.99 -15.76 8.68
N ILE A 79 5.79 -16.08 7.39
CA ILE A 79 5.39 -15.11 6.37
C ILE A 79 4.00 -15.46 5.85
N GLY A 80 3.06 -14.54 6.01
CA GLY A 80 1.77 -14.59 5.32
C GLY A 80 1.88 -13.93 3.95
N TYR A 81 1.30 -14.55 2.93
CA TYR A 81 1.34 -14.00 1.58
C TYR A 81 -0.04 -14.01 0.92
N LEU A 82 -0.49 -12.84 0.49
CA LEU A 82 -1.68 -12.68 -0.35
C LEU A 82 -1.23 -12.21 -1.75
N PRO A 83 -1.31 -13.05 -2.77
CA PRO A 83 -1.02 -12.65 -4.14
C PRO A 83 -2.12 -11.74 -4.71
N SER A 84 -1.78 -10.97 -5.75
CA SER A 84 -2.75 -10.15 -6.50
C SER A 84 -3.89 -11.01 -7.07
N GLU A 85 -3.56 -12.18 -7.61
CA GLU A 85 -4.50 -13.18 -8.07
C GLU A 85 -4.40 -14.43 -7.18
N VAL A 86 -5.51 -14.80 -6.57
CA VAL A 86 -5.62 -15.99 -5.71
C VAL A 86 -5.98 -17.17 -6.58
N ASN A 87 -5.05 -18.12 -6.71
CA ASN A 87 -5.25 -19.37 -7.46
C ASN A 87 -5.19 -20.54 -6.48
N LEU A 88 -6.31 -21.23 -6.31
CA LEU A 88 -6.48 -22.39 -5.43
C LEU A 88 -7.00 -23.60 -6.23
N TYR A 89 -6.99 -24.77 -5.63
CA TYR A 89 -7.54 -25.98 -6.26
C TYR A 89 -9.05 -25.83 -6.44
N SER A 90 -9.49 -25.78 -7.70
CA SER A 90 -10.87 -25.42 -8.07
C SER A 90 -11.91 -26.44 -7.61
N ASP A 91 -11.56 -27.71 -7.57
CA ASP A 91 -12.41 -28.83 -7.17
C ASP A 91 -12.59 -29.01 -5.65
N MET A 92 -11.74 -28.36 -4.85
CA MET A 92 -11.81 -28.39 -3.39
C MET A 92 -12.84 -27.38 -2.85
N THR A 93 -13.42 -27.72 -1.70
CA THR A 93 -14.22 -26.76 -0.90
C THR A 93 -13.28 -25.81 -0.15
N VAL A 94 -13.82 -24.65 0.26
CA VAL A 94 -13.08 -23.69 1.11
C VAL A 94 -12.61 -24.36 2.41
N LYS A 95 -13.45 -25.22 2.99
CA LYS A 95 -13.10 -25.99 4.19
C LYS A 95 -11.87 -26.87 3.95
N GLU A 96 -11.86 -27.64 2.88
CA GLU A 96 -10.72 -28.53 2.54
C GLU A 96 -9.44 -27.74 2.30
N ILE A 97 -9.51 -26.58 1.65
CA ILE A 97 -8.36 -25.67 1.48
C ILE A 97 -7.82 -25.21 2.83
N PHE A 98 -8.70 -24.78 3.74
CA PHE A 98 -8.28 -24.36 5.08
C PHE A 98 -7.71 -25.52 5.89
N ASP A 99 -8.34 -26.70 5.87
CA ASP A 99 -7.86 -27.89 6.56
C ASP A 99 -6.48 -28.31 6.04
N TYR A 100 -6.26 -28.23 4.71
CA TYR A 100 -4.96 -28.47 4.09
C TYR A 100 -3.91 -27.46 4.58
N HIS A 101 -4.25 -26.18 4.62
CA HIS A 101 -3.32 -25.15 5.10
C HIS A 101 -3.01 -25.33 6.60
N GLU A 102 -4.02 -25.63 7.43
CA GLU A 102 -3.85 -25.92 8.85
C GLU A 102 -2.87 -27.06 9.11
N SER A 103 -2.80 -28.06 8.22
CA SER A 103 -1.88 -29.22 8.39
C SER A 103 -0.40 -28.85 8.42
N PHE A 104 -0.03 -27.65 8.01
CA PHE A 104 1.35 -27.14 8.06
C PHE A 104 1.72 -26.42 9.32
N TYR A 105 0.74 -26.12 10.20
CA TYR A 105 0.91 -25.27 11.39
C TYR A 105 0.31 -25.94 12.63
N ASP A 106 0.77 -25.52 13.81
CA ASP A 106 0.24 -25.97 15.08
C ASP A 106 -0.82 -24.99 15.58
N ASP A 107 -2.00 -25.49 16.00
CA ASP A 107 -3.08 -24.78 16.75
C ASP A 107 -3.56 -23.42 16.18
N ILE A 108 -3.80 -23.37 14.86
CA ILE A 108 -4.31 -22.15 14.21
C ILE A 108 -5.84 -22.07 14.05
N ASN A 109 -6.57 -23.09 14.50
CA ASN A 109 -8.03 -23.24 14.30
C ASN A 109 -8.85 -22.10 14.92
N LYS A 110 -8.42 -21.52 16.05
CA LYS A 110 -9.11 -20.40 16.70
C LYS A 110 -9.10 -19.15 15.80
N ARG A 111 -7.94 -18.83 15.22
CA ARG A 111 -7.78 -17.66 14.36
C ARG A 111 -8.53 -17.82 13.04
N ARG A 112 -8.51 -19.03 12.45
CA ARG A 112 -9.35 -19.37 11.29
C ARG A 112 -10.82 -19.04 11.54
N LYS A 113 -11.43 -19.58 12.62
CA LYS A 113 -12.85 -19.35 12.95
C LYS A 113 -13.19 -17.87 13.10
N GLU A 114 -12.31 -17.10 13.71
CA GLU A 114 -12.48 -15.64 13.83
C GLU A 114 -12.53 -14.97 12.46
N LEU A 115 -11.55 -15.25 11.59
CA LEU A 115 -11.48 -14.66 10.25
C LEU A 115 -12.64 -15.08 9.35
N VAL A 116 -13.02 -16.37 9.36
CA VAL A 116 -14.18 -16.88 8.63
C VAL A 116 -15.45 -16.14 9.02
N LYS A 117 -15.65 -15.89 10.32
CA LYS A 117 -16.81 -15.13 10.82
C LYS A 117 -16.76 -13.66 10.38
N LEU A 118 -15.61 -13.00 10.53
CA LEU A 118 -15.43 -11.58 10.18
C LEU A 118 -15.65 -11.33 8.68
N LEU A 119 -15.08 -12.19 7.84
CA LEU A 119 -15.14 -12.08 6.38
C LEU A 119 -16.40 -12.70 5.79
N LYS A 120 -17.27 -13.32 6.64
CA LYS A 120 -18.53 -13.99 6.21
C LYS A 120 -18.28 -15.03 5.12
N ILE A 121 -17.31 -15.92 5.35
CA ILE A 121 -16.95 -16.97 4.38
C ILE A 121 -17.83 -18.18 4.58
N ASP A 122 -18.37 -18.72 3.47
CA ASP A 122 -19.08 -20.00 3.45
C ASP A 122 -18.07 -21.12 3.11
N GLU A 123 -17.67 -21.87 4.14
CA GLU A 123 -16.67 -22.93 3.99
C GLU A 123 -17.18 -24.17 3.23
N SER A 124 -18.49 -24.29 3.02
CA SER A 124 -19.07 -25.43 2.29
C SER A 124 -18.98 -25.30 0.76
N LYS A 125 -18.76 -24.09 0.25
CA LYS A 125 -18.67 -23.82 -1.18
C LYS A 125 -17.37 -24.33 -1.79
N LYS A 126 -17.44 -24.79 -3.04
CA LYS A 126 -16.25 -25.07 -3.84
C LYS A 126 -15.57 -23.80 -4.29
N ILE A 127 -14.26 -23.87 -4.50
CA ILE A 127 -13.45 -22.74 -4.97
C ILE A 127 -13.94 -22.24 -6.33
N GLU A 128 -14.30 -23.14 -7.25
CA GLU A 128 -14.80 -22.80 -8.59
C GLU A 128 -16.13 -22.00 -8.58
N ASP A 129 -16.94 -22.14 -7.52
CA ASP A 129 -18.23 -21.46 -7.36
C ASP A 129 -18.09 -20.06 -6.72
N LEU A 130 -16.88 -19.65 -6.35
CA LEU A 130 -16.67 -18.37 -5.68
C LEU A 130 -16.55 -17.20 -6.66
N SER A 131 -17.20 -16.09 -6.33
CA SER A 131 -16.85 -14.81 -6.97
C SER A 131 -15.42 -14.39 -6.63
N LEU A 132 -14.81 -13.51 -7.46
CA LEU A 132 -13.46 -12.99 -7.22
C LEU A 132 -13.30 -12.39 -5.81
N GLY A 133 -14.30 -11.63 -5.32
CA GLY A 133 -14.29 -11.06 -3.98
C GLY A 133 -14.32 -12.11 -2.88
N ASN A 134 -15.11 -13.20 -3.04
CA ASN A 134 -15.13 -14.30 -2.08
C ASN A 134 -13.83 -15.12 -2.13
N LEU A 135 -13.27 -15.35 -3.30
CA LEU A 135 -11.97 -15.99 -3.45
C LEU A 135 -10.86 -15.17 -2.79
N LYS A 136 -10.91 -13.84 -2.91
CA LYS A 136 -9.98 -12.92 -2.23
C LYS A 136 -10.07 -13.04 -0.70
N LYS A 137 -11.30 -13.16 -0.14
CA LYS A 137 -11.50 -13.38 1.31
C LYS A 137 -10.87 -14.69 1.78
N VAL A 138 -10.98 -15.76 0.99
CA VAL A 138 -10.30 -17.03 1.28
C VAL A 138 -8.78 -16.82 1.31
N GLY A 139 -8.22 -16.14 0.30
CA GLY A 139 -6.80 -15.79 0.25
C GLY A 139 -6.33 -14.96 1.45
N ILE A 140 -7.12 -13.97 1.85
CA ILE A 140 -6.86 -13.15 3.07
C ILE A 140 -6.80 -14.05 4.30
N THR A 141 -7.74 -14.96 4.45
CA THR A 141 -7.77 -15.88 5.59
C THR A 141 -6.54 -16.77 5.61
N LEU A 142 -6.14 -17.36 4.48
CA LEU A 142 -4.93 -18.18 4.37
C LEU A 142 -3.66 -17.41 4.75
N ALA A 143 -3.57 -16.13 4.33
CA ALA A 143 -2.41 -15.30 4.64
C ALA A 143 -2.31 -14.92 6.12
N LEU A 144 -3.43 -14.91 6.87
CA LEU A 144 -3.52 -14.39 8.24
C LEU A 144 -3.70 -15.47 9.31
N MET A 145 -4.27 -16.65 8.97
CA MET A 145 -4.74 -17.61 9.96
C MET A 145 -3.63 -18.25 10.81
N HIS A 146 -2.39 -18.22 10.32
CA HIS A 146 -1.21 -18.72 11.03
C HIS A 146 -0.45 -17.63 11.81
N GLU A 147 -1.04 -16.43 11.96
CA GLU A 147 -0.51 -15.29 12.71
C GLU A 147 0.95 -14.96 12.37
N PRO A 148 1.23 -14.59 11.10
CA PRO A 148 2.58 -14.38 10.61
C PRO A 148 3.27 -13.17 11.27
N LYS A 149 4.60 -13.19 11.37
CA LYS A 149 5.40 -12.02 11.76
C LYS A 149 5.51 -10.98 10.65
N LEU A 150 5.53 -11.44 9.40
CA LEU A 150 5.56 -10.60 8.20
C LEU A 150 4.38 -10.98 7.30
N LEU A 151 3.54 -10.00 7.00
CA LEU A 151 2.44 -10.15 6.05
C LEU A 151 2.78 -9.41 4.77
N ILE A 152 2.78 -10.10 3.64
CA ILE A 152 3.05 -9.55 2.32
C ILE A 152 1.76 -9.57 1.49
N LEU A 153 1.33 -8.40 1.05
CA LEU A 153 0.06 -8.19 0.37
C LEU A 153 0.31 -7.56 -1.01
N ASP A 154 -0.02 -8.29 -2.06
CA ASP A 154 0.09 -7.80 -3.45
C ASP A 154 -1.29 -7.41 -3.98
N GLU A 155 -1.56 -6.09 -4.11
CA GLU A 155 -2.83 -5.50 -4.54
C GLU A 155 -4.04 -6.13 -3.77
N PRO A 156 -4.05 -6.06 -2.42
CA PRO A 156 -4.95 -6.89 -1.62
C PRO A 156 -6.43 -6.49 -1.71
N THR A 157 -6.73 -5.24 -2.02
CA THR A 157 -8.11 -4.70 -2.11
C THR A 157 -8.77 -4.92 -3.46
N SER A 158 -7.98 -5.33 -4.46
CA SER A 158 -8.50 -5.62 -5.80
C SER A 158 -9.60 -6.69 -5.76
N GLY A 159 -10.78 -6.36 -6.29
CA GLY A 159 -11.95 -7.24 -6.32
C GLY A 159 -12.80 -7.24 -5.05
N LEU A 160 -12.42 -6.48 -4.01
CA LEU A 160 -13.25 -6.26 -2.82
C LEU A 160 -14.15 -5.04 -3.00
N ASP A 161 -15.39 -5.14 -2.52
CA ASP A 161 -16.27 -3.97 -2.41
C ASP A 161 -15.80 -3.01 -1.28
N PRO A 162 -16.22 -1.74 -1.29
CA PRO A 162 -15.75 -0.74 -0.31
C PRO A 162 -15.98 -1.13 1.15
N MET A 163 -17.09 -1.83 1.45
CA MET A 163 -17.38 -2.28 2.82
C MET A 163 -16.36 -3.34 3.27
N MET A 164 -16.04 -4.27 2.39
CA MET A 164 -15.04 -5.31 2.67
C MET A 164 -13.62 -4.75 2.74
N GLN A 165 -13.29 -3.72 1.95
CA GLN A 165 -12.02 -3.02 2.06
C GLN A 165 -11.85 -2.40 3.47
N ASN A 166 -12.89 -1.76 4.00
CA ASN A 166 -12.86 -1.20 5.36
C ASN A 166 -12.65 -2.28 6.42
N ILE A 167 -13.38 -3.40 6.34
CA ILE A 167 -13.21 -4.54 7.27
C ILE A 167 -11.77 -5.09 7.19
N PHE A 168 -11.24 -5.20 5.98
CA PHE A 168 -9.87 -5.67 5.77
C PHE A 168 -8.84 -4.71 6.37
N HIS A 169 -9.01 -3.40 6.20
CA HIS A 169 -8.15 -2.39 6.84
C HIS A 169 -8.20 -2.49 8.36
N GLU A 170 -9.39 -2.68 8.97
CA GLU A 170 -9.51 -2.90 10.42
C GLU A 170 -8.76 -4.16 10.86
N ILE A 171 -8.80 -5.23 10.07
CA ILE A 171 -8.02 -6.45 10.36
C ILE A 171 -6.52 -6.14 10.33
N LEU A 172 -6.02 -5.41 9.32
CA LEU A 172 -4.61 -5.05 9.22
C LEU A 172 -4.14 -4.18 10.39
N MET A 173 -4.97 -3.22 10.84
CA MET A 173 -4.64 -2.40 12.00
C MET A 173 -4.53 -3.23 13.27
N LYS A 174 -5.43 -4.20 13.47
CA LYS A 174 -5.34 -5.15 14.60
C LYS A 174 -4.11 -6.04 14.53
N GLU A 175 -3.72 -6.50 13.34
CA GLU A 175 -2.48 -7.27 13.18
C GLU A 175 -1.24 -6.42 13.49
N LYS A 176 -1.23 -5.16 13.06
CA LYS A 176 -0.18 -4.19 13.43
C LYS A 176 -0.06 -4.02 14.94
N GLU A 177 -1.20 -3.85 15.64
CA GLU A 177 -1.23 -3.73 17.11
C GLU A 177 -0.65 -4.96 17.82
N LYS A 178 -0.74 -6.15 17.20
CA LYS A 178 -0.10 -7.38 17.68
C LYS A 178 1.40 -7.45 17.37
N GLY A 179 1.94 -6.51 16.59
CA GLY A 179 3.34 -6.46 16.20
C GLY A 179 3.64 -7.07 14.82
N THR A 180 2.63 -7.50 14.07
CA THR A 180 2.82 -7.99 12.69
C THR A 180 3.34 -6.85 11.80
N THR A 181 4.44 -7.11 11.08
CA THR A 181 4.98 -6.20 10.07
C THR A 181 4.28 -6.46 8.74
N ILE A 182 3.91 -5.42 8.02
CA ILE A 182 3.11 -5.55 6.80
C ILE A 182 3.79 -4.85 5.62
N LEU A 183 4.00 -5.58 4.52
CA LEU A 183 4.34 -5.01 3.21
C LEU A 183 3.08 -4.95 2.37
N TYR A 184 2.58 -3.74 2.11
CA TYR A 184 1.34 -3.48 1.41
C TYR A 184 1.63 -2.90 0.01
N SER A 185 1.48 -3.69 -1.03
CA SER A 185 1.65 -3.25 -2.42
C SER A 185 0.34 -2.71 -2.98
N SER A 186 0.38 -1.53 -3.57
CA SER A 186 -0.77 -0.95 -4.29
C SER A 186 -0.32 0.04 -5.36
N HIS A 187 -1.21 0.32 -6.30
CA HIS A 187 -1.09 1.46 -7.22
C HIS A 187 -2.04 2.60 -6.82
N VAL A 188 -2.85 2.42 -5.77
CA VAL A 188 -3.84 3.38 -5.26
C VAL A 188 -3.27 4.07 -4.02
N LEU A 189 -2.92 5.34 -4.16
CA LEU A 189 -2.26 6.13 -3.10
C LEU A 189 -3.14 6.40 -1.90
N SER A 190 -4.43 6.65 -2.12
CA SER A 190 -5.40 6.91 -1.04
C SER A 190 -5.55 5.72 -0.08
N GLU A 191 -5.49 4.49 -0.58
CA GLU A 191 -5.51 3.29 0.26
C GLU A 191 -4.28 3.25 1.17
N VAL A 192 -3.10 3.43 0.57
CA VAL A 192 -1.83 3.33 1.29
C VAL A 192 -1.67 4.45 2.31
N SER A 193 -2.11 5.66 1.98
CA SER A 193 -2.03 6.80 2.90
C SER A 193 -2.88 6.64 4.15
N SER A 194 -3.95 5.85 4.06
CA SER A 194 -4.87 5.64 5.19
C SER A 194 -4.37 4.65 6.23
N ILE A 195 -3.45 3.74 5.87
CA ILE A 195 -3.05 2.63 6.73
C ILE A 195 -1.54 2.50 6.94
N CYS A 196 -0.70 3.01 6.00
CA CYS A 196 0.74 2.83 6.06
C CYS A 196 1.43 3.88 6.93
N ASP A 197 2.53 3.51 7.56
CA ASP A 197 3.41 4.42 8.31
C ASP A 197 4.47 5.04 7.40
N LYS A 198 4.96 4.23 6.46
CA LYS A 198 6.05 4.56 5.56
C LYS A 198 5.71 4.10 4.14
N ILE A 199 6.21 4.83 3.16
CA ILE A 199 5.96 4.53 1.75
C ILE A 199 7.27 4.47 0.97
N GLY A 200 7.39 3.48 0.10
CA GLY A 200 8.43 3.40 -0.93
C GLY A 200 7.81 3.46 -2.33
N PHE A 201 8.26 4.41 -3.13
CA PHE A 201 7.83 4.58 -4.51
C PHE A 201 8.77 3.86 -5.44
N ILE A 202 8.23 2.91 -6.21
CA ILE A 202 8.96 2.20 -7.24
C ILE A 202 8.54 2.66 -8.64
N LYS A 203 9.52 2.95 -9.48
CA LYS A 203 9.35 3.23 -10.91
C LYS A 203 10.47 2.55 -11.67
N ASP A 204 10.14 1.86 -12.76
CA ASP A 204 11.11 1.17 -13.62
C ASP A 204 12.11 0.26 -12.90
N GLY A 205 11.63 -0.41 -11.82
CA GLY A 205 12.43 -1.33 -11.02
C GLY A 205 13.39 -0.65 -10.03
N VAL A 206 13.21 0.65 -9.73
CA VAL A 206 14.05 1.41 -8.79
C VAL A 206 13.17 2.13 -7.78
N ILE A 207 13.61 2.18 -6.51
CA ILE A 207 13.00 3.05 -5.50
C ILE A 207 13.40 4.49 -5.78
N ILE A 208 12.44 5.31 -6.19
CA ILE A 208 12.68 6.72 -6.51
C ILE A 208 12.53 7.65 -5.32
N LYS A 209 11.72 7.26 -4.33
CA LYS A 209 11.55 7.98 -3.05
C LYS A 209 11.08 7.02 -1.97
N GLU A 210 11.53 7.26 -0.75
CA GLU A 210 11.07 6.58 0.46
C GLU A 210 10.92 7.62 1.56
N ASP A 211 9.76 7.64 2.23
CA ASP A 211 9.49 8.57 3.33
C ASP A 211 8.35 8.08 4.22
N THR A 212 8.18 8.66 5.40
CA THR A 212 7.01 8.42 6.24
C THR A 212 5.80 9.20 5.72
N ILE A 213 4.60 8.67 5.94
CA ILE A 213 3.36 9.39 5.60
C ILE A 213 3.35 10.76 6.29
N GLU A 214 3.75 10.80 7.56
CA GLU A 214 3.81 12.04 8.34
C GLU A 214 4.70 13.10 7.68
N ASN A 215 5.88 12.74 7.19
CA ASN A 215 6.78 13.69 6.52
C ASN A 215 6.21 14.17 5.19
N ILE A 216 5.57 13.26 4.43
CA ILE A 216 4.98 13.58 3.13
C ILE A 216 3.78 14.53 3.29
N THR A 217 3.03 14.39 4.38
CA THR A 217 1.86 15.23 4.68
C THR A 217 2.20 16.50 5.48
N LYS A 218 3.41 16.58 6.06
CA LYS A 218 3.89 17.77 6.80
C LYS A 218 4.16 18.99 5.93
N ASP A 219 4.44 18.81 4.65
CA ASP A 219 4.49 19.93 3.72
C ASP A 219 3.08 20.50 3.62
N ASN A 220 2.82 21.59 4.38
CA ASN A 220 1.54 22.31 4.51
C ASN A 220 1.06 22.93 3.19
N TYR A 221 1.37 22.29 2.06
CA TYR A 221 0.85 22.73 0.78
C TYR A 221 -0.64 22.39 0.68
N THR A 222 -1.42 23.41 0.40
CA THR A 222 -2.85 23.27 0.11
C THR A 222 -3.15 23.77 -1.30
N TYR A 223 -4.20 23.27 -1.91
CA TYR A 223 -4.80 23.90 -3.06
C TYR A 223 -5.72 25.01 -2.56
N LEU A 224 -5.48 26.19 -3.10
CA LEU A 224 -6.31 27.37 -2.83
C LEU A 224 -7.03 27.76 -4.11
N THR A 225 -8.34 27.56 -4.15
CA THR A 225 -9.17 27.99 -5.28
C THR A 225 -9.93 29.24 -4.87
N ILE A 226 -9.72 30.33 -5.62
CA ILE A 226 -10.35 31.64 -5.37
C ILE A 226 -11.11 32.06 -6.61
N ALA A 227 -12.40 32.44 -6.44
CA ALA A 227 -13.14 33.20 -7.42
C ALA A 227 -13.41 34.59 -6.88
N SER A 228 -13.07 35.60 -7.66
CA SER A 228 -13.24 37.04 -7.28
C SER A 228 -13.15 37.92 -8.50
N LYS A 229 -13.88 39.06 -8.46
CA LYS A 229 -13.72 40.16 -9.42
C LYS A 229 -12.35 40.85 -9.28
N ASP A 230 -11.72 40.76 -8.10
CA ASP A 230 -10.38 41.29 -7.80
C ASP A 230 -9.24 40.31 -8.05
N ILE A 231 -9.45 39.24 -8.82
CA ILE A 231 -8.52 38.13 -8.95
C ILE A 231 -7.11 38.57 -9.39
N GLU A 232 -6.99 39.54 -10.27
CA GLU A 232 -5.69 40.06 -10.73
C GLU A 232 -4.88 40.76 -9.63
N LYS A 233 -5.58 41.42 -8.69
CA LYS A 233 -4.96 42.06 -7.51
C LYS A 233 -4.51 40.96 -6.52
N ILE A 234 -5.37 39.95 -6.31
CA ILE A 234 -5.10 38.81 -5.44
C ILE A 234 -3.84 38.02 -5.90
N LYS A 235 -3.72 37.78 -7.20
CA LYS A 235 -2.52 37.13 -7.78
C LYS A 235 -1.24 37.89 -7.44
N LYS A 236 -1.25 39.22 -7.60
CA LYS A 236 -0.08 40.07 -7.32
C LYS A 236 0.27 40.10 -5.84
N ASP A 237 -0.73 40.05 -4.95
CA ASP A 237 -0.54 40.13 -3.52
C ASP A 237 -0.11 38.80 -2.90
N LEU A 238 -0.71 37.67 -3.32
CA LEU A 238 -0.38 36.34 -2.81
C LEU A 238 0.97 35.83 -3.35
N LYS A 239 1.28 36.11 -4.61
CA LYS A 239 2.50 35.61 -5.32
C LYS A 239 2.67 34.09 -5.26
N LEU A 240 1.56 33.36 -5.16
CA LEU A 240 1.55 31.90 -5.12
C LEU A 240 1.68 31.31 -6.51
N LYS A 241 2.12 30.06 -6.57
CA LYS A 241 2.22 29.33 -7.83
C LYS A 241 0.83 28.97 -8.35
N ILE A 242 0.50 29.44 -9.56
CA ILE A 242 -0.76 29.14 -10.25
C ILE A 242 -0.66 27.76 -10.89
N ILE A 243 -1.72 26.93 -10.72
CA ILE A 243 -1.86 25.61 -11.34
C ILE A 243 -2.82 25.68 -12.51
N ASN A 244 -3.95 26.36 -12.30
CA ASN A 244 -5.01 26.50 -13.29
C ASN A 244 -5.67 27.86 -13.13
N GLU A 245 -6.13 28.41 -14.23
CA GLU A 245 -6.72 29.73 -14.30
C GLU A 245 -7.87 29.76 -15.30
N ASN A 246 -9.01 30.26 -14.85
CA ASN A 246 -10.17 30.63 -15.67
C ASN A 246 -10.46 32.12 -15.49
N LYS A 247 -11.37 32.67 -16.27
CA LYS A 247 -11.64 34.10 -16.37
C LYS A 247 -11.82 34.83 -15.02
N ASN A 248 -12.41 34.16 -14.00
CA ASN A 248 -12.66 34.73 -12.66
C ASN A 248 -12.27 33.80 -11.52
N GLU A 249 -11.68 32.67 -11.80
CA GLU A 249 -11.29 31.64 -10.80
C GLU A 249 -9.85 31.18 -11.04
N VAL A 250 -9.06 31.16 -9.98
CA VAL A 250 -7.66 30.71 -10.06
C VAL A 250 -7.40 29.70 -8.96
N LYS A 251 -6.72 28.61 -9.32
CA LYS A 251 -6.22 27.57 -8.40
C LYS A 251 -4.72 27.74 -8.19
N PHE A 252 -4.32 27.91 -6.94
CA PHE A 252 -2.93 28.10 -6.51
C PHE A 252 -2.44 26.91 -5.69
N ILE A 253 -1.11 26.75 -5.61
CA ILE A 253 -0.47 26.03 -4.52
C ILE A 253 -0.20 27.05 -3.40
N ASN A 254 -0.78 26.81 -2.24
CA ASN A 254 -0.60 27.63 -1.06
C ASN A 254 0.35 26.96 -0.07
N ASP A 255 1.36 27.70 0.37
CA ASP A 255 2.36 27.31 1.38
C ASP A 255 2.24 28.16 2.65
N MET A 256 1.28 29.09 2.70
CA MET A 256 1.03 29.97 3.84
C MET A 256 0.14 29.27 4.86
N ASP A 257 0.34 29.59 6.14
CA ASP A 257 -0.63 29.22 7.18
C ASP A 257 -1.97 29.91 6.98
N ASN A 258 -3.03 29.28 7.47
CA ASN A 258 -4.41 29.74 7.27
C ASN A 258 -4.67 31.14 7.83
N ASN A 259 -4.05 31.52 8.96
CA ASN A 259 -4.26 32.84 9.56
C ASN A 259 -3.65 33.96 8.72
N THR A 260 -2.45 33.73 8.19
CA THR A 260 -1.79 34.66 7.26
C THR A 260 -2.57 34.78 5.96
N LEU A 261 -3.05 33.66 5.42
CA LEU A 261 -3.88 33.63 4.21
C LEU A 261 -5.16 34.44 4.40
N ILE A 262 -5.92 34.18 5.48
CA ILE A 262 -7.17 34.87 5.79
C ILE A 262 -6.93 36.38 5.94
N LYS A 263 -5.89 36.82 6.64
CA LYS A 263 -5.54 38.25 6.80
C LYS A 263 -5.24 38.92 5.46
N LYS A 264 -4.56 38.22 4.54
CA LYS A 264 -4.33 38.77 3.20
C LYS A 264 -5.58 38.85 2.36
N LEU A 265 -6.45 37.86 2.46
CA LEU A 265 -7.68 37.78 1.66
C LEU A 265 -8.81 38.69 2.18
N SER A 266 -8.84 39.06 3.47
CA SER A 266 -9.91 39.82 4.10
C SER A 266 -10.16 41.22 3.49
N LYS A 267 -9.21 41.75 2.71
CA LYS A 267 -9.32 43.05 2.03
C LYS A 267 -9.93 42.98 0.63
N TYR A 268 -10.27 41.78 0.16
CA TYR A 268 -10.86 41.56 -1.17
C TYR A 268 -12.29 41.04 -1.07
N ASN A 269 -13.09 41.30 -2.09
CA ASN A 269 -14.38 40.64 -2.25
C ASN A 269 -14.19 39.28 -2.88
N ILE A 270 -14.49 38.22 -2.12
CA ILE A 270 -14.29 36.83 -2.54
C ILE A 270 -15.65 36.19 -2.74
N ASP A 271 -15.91 35.72 -3.96
CA ASP A 271 -17.15 35.02 -4.32
C ASP A 271 -17.07 33.53 -3.95
N LYS A 272 -15.86 32.93 -4.05
CA LYS A 272 -15.58 31.52 -3.69
C LYS A 272 -14.19 31.40 -3.10
N LEU A 273 -14.09 30.72 -1.97
CA LEU A 273 -12.83 30.34 -1.34
C LEU A 273 -12.90 28.84 -0.98
N LEU A 274 -12.02 28.05 -1.56
CA LEU A 274 -11.89 26.65 -1.26
C LEU A 274 -10.43 26.33 -0.94
N ILE A 275 -10.19 25.74 0.23
CA ILE A 275 -8.88 25.27 0.67
C ILE A 275 -8.95 23.77 0.76
N GLU A 276 -8.18 23.08 -0.06
CA GLU A 276 -8.11 21.62 -0.14
C GLU A 276 -6.70 21.16 0.19
N THR A 277 -6.57 20.11 0.99
CA THR A 277 -5.28 19.44 1.15
C THR A 277 -4.84 18.89 -0.21
N ILE A 278 -3.56 19.05 -0.54
CA ILE A 278 -3.02 18.44 -1.75
C ILE A 278 -3.12 16.93 -1.58
N SER A 279 -3.77 16.28 -2.53
CA SER A 279 -3.81 14.81 -2.53
C SER A 279 -2.41 14.23 -2.69
N LEU A 280 -2.17 13.05 -2.11
CA LEU A 280 -0.90 12.36 -2.34
C LEU A 280 -0.69 12.05 -3.82
N GLU A 281 -1.77 11.79 -4.57
CA GLU A 281 -1.76 11.60 -6.01
C GLU A 281 -1.16 12.79 -6.75
N ASP A 282 -1.52 14.01 -6.34
CA ASP A 282 -0.99 15.25 -6.94
C ASP A 282 0.47 15.50 -6.56
N LEU A 283 0.84 15.22 -5.31
CA LEU A 283 2.24 15.32 -4.87
C LEU A 283 3.12 14.34 -5.65
N PHE A 284 2.62 13.15 -5.92
CA PHE A 284 3.37 12.09 -6.60
C PHE A 284 3.28 12.14 -8.11
N SER A 285 2.27 12.78 -8.69
CA SER A 285 2.22 13.01 -10.15
C SER A 285 3.50 13.67 -10.69
N LYS A 286 4.21 14.43 -9.83
CA LYS A 286 5.52 15.03 -10.15
C LYS A 286 6.64 14.00 -10.30
N TYR A 287 6.55 12.85 -9.63
CA TYR A 287 7.57 11.78 -9.68
C TYR A 287 7.33 10.78 -10.81
N TYR A 288 6.13 10.78 -11.41
CA TYR A 288 5.79 9.92 -12.54
C TYR A 288 5.93 10.60 -13.90
N LYS A 289 6.08 11.94 -13.93
CA LYS A 289 6.49 12.68 -15.11
C LYS A 289 8.02 12.65 -15.21
#